data_b2b6b65ee39b0f9bde46f2b232e1a60b
#
_entry.id   b2b6b65ee39b0f9bde46f2b232e1a60b
#
_cell.length_a   1.000
_cell.length_b   1.000
_cell.length_c   1.000
_cell.angle_alpha   90.00
_cell.angle_beta   90.00
_cell.angle_gamma   90.00
#
_symmetry.space_group_name_H-M   'P 1'
#
loop_
_entity.id
_entity.type
_entity.pdbx_description
1 polymer ?
#
loop_
_entity_poly.entity_id
_entity_poly.type
_entity_poly.pdbx_seq_one_letter_code
_entity_poly.pdbx_strand_id
1 'polypeptide(L)'
;LALVLDSMRYWVTEMGIDGFRFDLATTLIRDSHHHVDQNHPFKRVIADDPAFDDIKMIAEPWDMGPFGYQVGRFGRGWSEWNDRYRGFMRDYWRGTVGVQELATRLSGSADLFDGSDRPPSASINFITAHDGFTMRDLVSYNHKHNKANGEHNRDGSDDNRSWNCGVEGETDDEGINALRHRQARNLIATLLLPRGGPMITA
;
A
#
# COMPACT_ATOMS: atom_id res chain seq x y z
N LEU A 1 -6.87 20.65 -12.18
CA LEU A 1 -5.55 20.79 -11.54
C LEU A 1 -5.57 21.91 -10.49
N ALA A 2 -5.97 23.16 -10.83
CA ALA A 2 -5.96 24.28 -9.89
C ALA A 2 -6.69 23.99 -8.58
N LEU A 3 -7.93 23.50 -8.63
CA LEU A 3 -8.72 23.17 -7.45
C LEU A 3 -7.97 22.22 -6.49
N VAL A 4 -7.29 21.21 -7.02
CA VAL A 4 -6.53 20.25 -6.20
C VAL A 4 -5.36 20.95 -5.52
N LEU A 5 -4.58 21.73 -6.27
CA LEU A 5 -3.42 22.44 -5.74
C LEU A 5 -3.81 23.51 -4.71
N ASP A 6 -4.87 24.26 -4.95
CA ASP A 6 -5.35 25.27 -4.02
C ASP A 6 -5.86 24.63 -2.73
N SER A 7 -6.56 23.49 -2.83
CA SER A 7 -6.96 22.70 -1.68
C SER A 7 -5.75 22.18 -0.89
N MET A 8 -4.74 21.65 -1.58
CA MET A 8 -3.51 21.18 -0.93
C MET A 8 -2.78 22.32 -0.21
N ARG A 9 -2.62 23.49 -0.84
CA ARG A 9 -2.03 24.68 -0.18
C ARG A 9 -2.79 25.06 1.07
N TYR A 10 -4.13 25.14 1.00
CA TYR A 10 -4.96 25.43 2.16
C TYR A 10 -4.70 24.47 3.33
N TRP A 11 -4.68 23.17 3.06
CA TRP A 11 -4.42 22.16 4.10
C TRP A 11 -3.03 22.28 4.70
N VAL A 12 -2.01 22.65 3.92
CA VAL A 12 -0.66 22.87 4.42
C VAL A 12 -0.57 24.18 5.21
N THR A 13 -1.01 25.30 4.63
CA THR A 13 -0.77 26.63 5.20
C THR A 13 -1.71 26.98 6.35
N GLU A 14 -2.98 26.58 6.26
CA GLU A 14 -3.99 26.92 7.25
C GLU A 14 -4.20 25.82 8.29
N MET A 15 -4.11 24.56 7.86
CA MET A 15 -4.38 23.42 8.73
C MET A 15 -3.12 22.74 9.27
N GLY A 16 -1.92 23.07 8.73
CA GLY A 16 -0.64 22.59 9.21
C GLY A 16 -0.41 21.10 9.06
N ILE A 17 -0.91 20.47 7.98
CA ILE A 17 -0.66 19.04 7.72
C ILE A 17 0.74 18.81 7.15
N ASP A 18 1.32 17.64 7.40
CA ASP A 18 2.69 17.27 7.04
C ASP A 18 2.80 16.41 5.78
N GLY A 19 1.68 16.05 5.16
CA GLY A 19 1.70 15.20 3.97
C GLY A 19 0.34 14.82 3.43
N PHE A 20 0.37 14.25 2.21
CA PHE A 20 -0.81 13.74 1.51
C PHE A 20 -0.59 12.31 1.06
N ARG A 21 -1.61 11.50 1.21
CA ARG A 21 -1.73 10.23 0.47
C ARG A 21 -2.77 10.41 -0.63
N PHE A 22 -2.36 10.14 -1.85
CA PHE A 22 -3.20 10.27 -3.04
C PHE A 22 -3.81 8.91 -3.40
N ASP A 23 -5.13 8.85 -3.31
CA ASP A 23 -5.90 7.70 -3.72
C ASP A 23 -5.85 7.55 -5.25
N LEU A 24 -5.66 6.31 -5.74
CA LEU A 24 -5.56 6.01 -7.17
C LEU A 24 -4.71 7.05 -7.91
N ALA A 25 -3.51 7.36 -7.39
CA ALA A 25 -2.71 8.50 -7.83
C ALA A 25 -2.34 8.50 -9.32
N THR A 26 -2.34 7.34 -9.98
CA THR A 26 -2.15 7.24 -11.42
C THR A 26 -3.20 8.03 -12.20
N THR A 27 -4.43 8.13 -11.69
CA THR A 27 -5.50 8.94 -12.31
C THR A 27 -5.11 10.42 -12.44
N LEU A 28 -4.32 10.97 -11.50
CA LEU A 28 -3.89 12.36 -11.47
C LEU A 28 -2.79 12.69 -12.50
N ILE A 29 -2.20 11.67 -13.09
CA ILE A 29 -1.15 11.81 -14.13
C ILE A 29 -1.60 11.25 -15.47
N ARG A 30 -2.91 11.20 -15.74
CA ARG A 30 -3.45 10.87 -17.06
C ARG A 30 -3.70 12.12 -17.88
N ASP A 31 -3.30 12.07 -19.16
CA ASP A 31 -3.58 13.12 -20.13
C ASP A 31 -5.07 13.18 -20.55
N SER A 32 -5.41 14.10 -21.42
CA SER A 32 -6.78 14.26 -21.95
C SER A 32 -7.28 13.08 -22.79
N HIS A 33 -6.40 12.16 -23.18
CA HIS A 33 -6.73 10.90 -23.88
C HIS A 33 -6.70 9.71 -22.95
N HIS A 34 -6.63 9.93 -21.64
CA HIS A 34 -6.53 8.92 -20.58
C HIS A 34 -5.23 8.06 -20.63
N HIS A 35 -4.19 8.49 -21.32
CA HIS A 35 -2.87 7.84 -21.26
C HIS A 35 -2.12 8.30 -20.00
N VAL A 36 -1.34 7.39 -19.42
CA VAL A 36 -0.46 7.74 -18.30
C VAL A 36 0.71 8.57 -18.82
N ASP A 37 0.86 9.78 -18.30
CA ASP A 37 1.95 10.70 -18.63
C ASP A 37 2.86 10.88 -17.40
N GLN A 38 4.08 10.33 -17.48
CA GLN A 38 5.05 10.45 -16.40
C GLN A 38 5.58 11.88 -16.21
N ASN A 39 5.42 12.75 -17.24
CA ASN A 39 5.79 14.17 -17.21
C ASN A 39 4.58 15.08 -16.96
N HIS A 40 3.46 14.52 -16.50
CA HIS A 40 2.22 15.29 -16.30
C HIS A 40 2.45 16.52 -15.43
N PRO A 41 1.87 17.68 -15.79
CA PRO A 41 2.04 18.95 -15.06
C PRO A 41 1.76 18.86 -13.56
N PHE A 42 0.89 17.97 -13.14
CA PHE A 42 0.57 17.76 -11.72
C PHE A 42 1.83 17.49 -10.87
N LYS A 43 2.69 16.55 -11.29
CA LYS A 43 3.91 16.23 -10.54
C LYS A 43 4.91 17.39 -10.52
N ARG A 44 5.04 18.08 -11.65
CA ARG A 44 5.96 19.21 -11.78
C ARG A 44 5.53 20.39 -10.91
N VAL A 45 4.24 20.75 -10.97
CA VAL A 45 3.74 21.88 -10.16
C VAL A 45 3.88 21.61 -8.67
N ILE A 46 3.67 20.37 -8.21
CA ILE A 46 3.95 20.01 -6.81
C ILE A 46 5.44 20.16 -6.48
N ALA A 47 6.32 19.70 -7.37
CA ALA A 47 7.76 19.75 -7.14
C ALA A 47 8.34 21.17 -7.17
N ASP A 48 7.70 22.10 -7.91
CA ASP A 48 8.16 23.47 -8.09
C ASP A 48 7.50 24.47 -7.09
N ASP A 49 6.51 24.03 -6.30
CA ASP A 49 5.78 24.90 -5.37
C ASP A 49 6.41 24.88 -3.97
N PRO A 50 6.99 26.00 -3.50
CA PRO A 50 7.65 26.07 -2.19
C PRO A 50 6.74 25.71 -1.01
N ALA A 51 5.41 25.80 -1.17
CA ALA A 51 4.46 25.39 -0.12
C ALA A 51 4.55 23.88 0.18
N PHE A 52 5.14 23.08 -0.71
CA PHE A 52 5.23 21.63 -0.59
C PHE A 52 6.64 21.09 -0.35
N ASP A 53 7.65 21.96 -0.16
CA ASP A 53 9.06 21.53 -0.03
C ASP A 53 9.28 20.47 1.06
N ASP A 54 8.64 20.63 2.22
CA ASP A 54 8.77 19.72 3.36
C ASP A 54 7.55 18.77 3.52
N ILE A 55 6.66 18.75 2.53
CA ILE A 55 5.41 17.98 2.60
C ILE A 55 5.59 16.59 1.99
N LYS A 56 5.23 15.56 2.75
CA LYS A 56 5.31 14.17 2.29
C LYS A 56 4.26 13.89 1.22
N MET A 57 4.70 13.43 0.06
CA MET A 57 3.84 13.00 -1.04
C MET A 57 3.87 11.47 -1.13
N ILE A 58 2.73 10.84 -0.88
CA ILE A 58 2.59 9.38 -0.88
C ILE A 58 1.57 9.00 -1.95
N ALA A 59 1.97 8.23 -2.92
CA ALA A 59 1.08 7.74 -3.96
C ALA A 59 0.55 6.33 -3.63
N GLU A 60 -0.72 6.11 -3.88
CA GLU A 60 -1.23 4.82 -4.25
C GLU A 60 -0.97 4.66 -5.77
N PRO A 61 0.09 3.95 -6.18
CA PRO A 61 0.66 4.09 -7.52
C PRO A 61 -0.02 3.19 -8.56
N TRP A 62 -1.35 3.14 -8.55
CA TRP A 62 -2.18 2.43 -9.53
C TRP A 62 -3.54 3.10 -9.73
N ASP A 63 -4.25 2.66 -10.75
CA ASP A 63 -5.67 2.86 -10.99
C ASP A 63 -6.25 1.71 -11.81
N MET A 64 -7.56 1.76 -12.10
CA MET A 64 -8.28 0.71 -12.82
C MET A 64 -8.15 0.80 -14.36
N GLY A 65 -7.52 1.85 -14.87
CA GLY A 65 -7.38 2.07 -16.31
C GLY A 65 -6.23 1.28 -16.95
N PRO A 66 -6.15 1.26 -18.30
CA PRO A 66 -5.05 0.65 -19.01
C PRO A 66 -3.69 1.21 -18.57
N PHE A 67 -2.70 0.32 -18.36
CA PHE A 67 -1.37 0.67 -17.87
C PHE A 67 -1.37 1.41 -16.52
N GLY A 68 -2.43 1.25 -15.72
CA GLY A 68 -2.63 1.97 -14.46
C GLY A 68 -1.63 1.64 -13.37
N TYR A 69 -0.99 0.47 -13.39
CA TYR A 69 0.00 0.05 -12.39
C TYR A 69 1.34 0.76 -12.60
N GLN A 70 1.70 1.68 -11.68
CA GLN A 70 2.83 2.58 -11.80
C GLN A 70 3.80 2.53 -10.60
N VAL A 71 3.82 1.42 -9.85
CA VAL A 71 4.74 1.23 -8.72
C VAL A 71 6.20 1.43 -9.17
N GLY A 72 6.94 2.26 -8.44
CA GLY A 72 8.32 2.63 -8.76
C GLY A 72 8.46 3.78 -9.78
N ARG A 73 7.35 4.38 -10.24
CA ARG A 73 7.36 5.35 -11.36
C ARG A 73 6.91 6.77 -11.02
N PHE A 74 6.57 7.08 -9.79
CA PHE A 74 6.16 8.44 -9.42
C PHE A 74 7.33 9.44 -9.36
N GLY A 75 8.57 8.95 -9.24
CA GLY A 75 9.77 9.77 -9.31
C GLY A 75 10.24 10.32 -7.97
N ARG A 76 11.22 11.23 -8.02
CA ARG A 76 11.81 11.83 -6.81
C ARG A 76 10.78 12.64 -6.04
N GLY A 77 10.93 12.72 -4.72
CA GLY A 77 10.01 13.43 -3.82
C GLY A 77 8.74 12.66 -3.46
N TRP A 78 8.48 11.51 -4.11
CA TRP A 78 7.32 10.67 -3.83
C TRP A 78 7.71 9.40 -3.09
N SER A 79 6.93 9.04 -2.09
CA SER A 79 6.85 7.68 -1.56
C SER A 79 5.66 6.96 -2.18
N GLU A 80 5.72 5.64 -2.25
CA GLU A 80 4.69 4.83 -2.91
C GLU A 80 4.30 3.63 -2.08
N TRP A 81 3.01 3.34 -2.02
CA TRP A 81 2.52 2.08 -1.47
C TRP A 81 3.09 0.90 -2.25
N ASN A 82 3.73 -0.03 -1.54
CA ASN A 82 4.39 -1.19 -2.13
C ASN A 82 3.53 -2.45 -1.96
N ASP A 83 2.66 -2.69 -2.93
CA ASP A 83 1.79 -3.88 -2.94
C ASP A 83 2.57 -5.18 -3.17
N ARG A 84 3.74 -5.13 -3.84
CA ARG A 84 4.62 -6.31 -3.97
C ARG A 84 5.17 -6.73 -2.62
N TYR A 85 5.53 -5.76 -1.77
CA TYR A 85 5.91 -6.05 -0.40
C TYR A 85 4.76 -6.77 0.34
N ARG A 86 3.56 -6.17 0.31
CA ARG A 86 2.35 -6.75 0.92
C ARG A 86 2.11 -8.16 0.45
N GLY A 87 2.03 -8.35 -0.85
CA GLY A 87 1.72 -9.65 -1.46
C GLY A 87 2.74 -10.71 -1.09
N PHE A 88 4.04 -10.39 -1.24
CA PHE A 88 5.12 -11.32 -0.91
C PHE A 88 5.12 -11.70 0.57
N MET A 89 4.99 -10.77 1.51
CA MET A 89 5.02 -11.07 2.94
C MET A 89 3.83 -11.91 3.39
N ARG A 90 2.65 -11.68 2.84
CA ARG A 90 1.48 -12.52 3.08
C ARG A 90 1.71 -13.95 2.58
N ASP A 91 2.19 -14.10 1.36
CA ASP A 91 2.50 -15.41 0.75
C ASP A 91 3.62 -16.14 1.48
N TYR A 92 4.65 -15.43 1.90
CA TYR A 92 5.78 -15.99 2.64
C TYR A 92 5.34 -16.59 3.99
N TRP A 93 4.57 -15.84 4.79
CA TRP A 93 4.13 -16.31 6.10
C TRP A 93 3.03 -17.36 6.05
N ARG A 94 2.28 -17.47 4.97
CA ARG A 94 1.38 -18.61 4.75
C ARG A 94 2.07 -19.82 4.10
N GLY A 95 3.35 -19.73 3.76
CA GLY A 95 4.15 -20.83 3.25
C GLY A 95 3.93 -21.18 1.77
N THR A 96 3.39 -20.25 0.97
CA THR A 96 3.11 -20.49 -0.46
C THR A 96 4.24 -20.06 -1.39
N VAL A 97 5.22 -19.28 -0.88
CA VAL A 97 6.43 -18.88 -1.59
C VAL A 97 7.67 -19.12 -0.73
N GLY A 98 8.82 -19.28 -1.38
CA GLY A 98 10.11 -19.40 -0.71
C GLY A 98 10.79 -18.07 -0.42
N VAL A 99 12.11 -18.11 -0.15
CA VAL A 99 12.90 -16.94 0.28
C VAL A 99 13.45 -16.09 -0.87
N GLN A 100 13.12 -16.39 -2.12
CA GLN A 100 13.76 -15.82 -3.31
C GLN A 100 13.72 -14.29 -3.35
N GLU A 101 12.58 -13.68 -2.97
CA GLU A 101 12.43 -12.24 -2.93
C GLU A 101 12.61 -11.63 -1.52
N LEU A 102 12.79 -12.45 -0.49
CA LEU A 102 12.79 -11.98 0.89
C LEU A 102 13.83 -10.89 1.14
N ALA A 103 15.07 -11.13 0.70
CA ALA A 103 16.16 -10.15 0.86
C ALA A 103 15.85 -8.83 0.15
N THR A 104 15.32 -8.90 -1.07
CA THR A 104 14.94 -7.71 -1.85
C THR A 104 13.85 -6.90 -1.14
N ARG A 105 12.80 -7.59 -0.64
CA ARG A 105 11.71 -6.91 0.09
C ARG A 105 12.19 -6.29 1.40
N LEU A 106 13.03 -7.01 2.17
CA LEU A 106 13.57 -6.51 3.44
C LEU A 106 14.59 -5.36 3.26
N SER A 107 15.32 -5.33 2.15
CA SER A 107 16.32 -4.29 1.87
C SER A 107 15.75 -3.02 1.22
N GLY A 108 14.43 -2.91 1.01
CA GLY A 108 13.77 -1.71 0.49
C GLY A 108 13.31 -1.80 -0.95
N SER A 109 13.17 -3.01 -1.51
CA SER A 109 12.61 -3.25 -2.85
C SER A 109 13.36 -2.49 -3.96
N ALA A 110 14.68 -2.63 -4.02
CA ALA A 110 15.55 -1.96 -5.00
C ALA A 110 15.11 -2.23 -6.45
N ASP A 111 14.57 -3.42 -6.74
CA ASP A 111 14.00 -3.78 -8.04
C ASP A 111 12.87 -2.84 -8.51
N LEU A 112 12.24 -2.10 -7.59
CA LEU A 112 11.19 -1.13 -7.87
C LEU A 112 11.71 0.31 -7.87
N PHE A 113 12.66 0.65 -6.99
CA PHE A 113 13.02 2.04 -6.69
C PHE A 113 14.44 2.43 -7.10
N ASP A 114 15.39 1.48 -7.21
CA ASP A 114 16.79 1.79 -7.47
C ASP A 114 17.03 2.41 -8.86
N GLY A 115 16.31 1.93 -9.88
CA GLY A 115 16.40 2.47 -11.26
C GLY A 115 15.99 3.93 -11.42
N SER A 116 15.39 4.55 -10.40
CA SER A 116 15.02 5.97 -10.34
C SER A 116 15.87 6.78 -9.35
N ASP A 117 16.97 6.22 -8.87
CA ASP A 117 17.86 6.83 -7.87
C ASP A 117 17.09 7.30 -6.61
N ARG A 118 16.19 6.46 -6.13
CA ARG A 118 15.31 6.72 -4.99
C ARG A 118 15.76 5.92 -3.77
N PRO A 119 15.70 6.52 -2.56
CA PRO A 119 16.09 5.81 -1.35
C PRO A 119 15.07 4.72 -0.99
N PRO A 120 15.46 3.74 -0.16
CA PRO A 120 14.53 2.73 0.36
C PRO A 120 13.28 3.31 1.05
N SER A 121 13.38 4.53 1.61
CA SER A 121 12.26 5.27 2.20
C SER A 121 11.17 5.68 1.20
N ALA A 122 11.42 5.56 -0.10
CA ALA A 122 10.38 5.70 -1.12
C ALA A 122 9.34 4.57 -1.07
N SER A 123 9.70 3.41 -0.52
CA SER A 123 8.78 2.31 -0.31
C SER A 123 7.97 2.50 0.97
N ILE A 124 6.65 2.61 0.87
CA ILE A 124 5.73 2.46 2.00
C ILE A 124 5.32 0.99 2.06
N ASN A 125 5.92 0.29 3.01
CA ASN A 125 5.65 -1.12 3.24
C ASN A 125 4.37 -1.28 4.06
N PHE A 126 3.50 -2.20 3.70
CA PHE A 126 2.28 -2.48 4.46
C PHE A 126 1.88 -3.95 4.38
N ILE A 127 1.14 -4.40 5.38
CA ILE A 127 0.52 -5.72 5.42
C ILE A 127 -0.99 -5.60 5.23
N THR A 128 -1.60 -4.61 5.89
CA THR A 128 -3.03 -4.29 5.79
C THR A 128 -3.21 -2.84 5.32
N ALA A 129 -4.31 -2.57 4.65
CA ALA A 129 -4.73 -1.24 4.22
C ALA A 129 -6.24 -1.10 4.47
N HIS A 130 -6.82 0.07 4.15
CA HIS A 130 -8.26 0.29 4.27
C HIS A 130 -9.09 -0.64 3.37
N ASP A 131 -8.48 -1.14 2.28
CA ASP A 131 -9.06 -2.18 1.42
C ASP A 131 -8.66 -3.57 1.91
N GLY A 132 -9.62 -4.46 1.96
CA GLY A 132 -9.38 -5.86 2.29
C GLY A 132 -9.38 -6.16 3.80
N PHE A 133 -8.75 -7.24 4.16
CA PHE A 133 -8.81 -7.79 5.52
C PHE A 133 -8.01 -6.97 6.53
N THR A 134 -8.57 -6.84 7.75
CA THR A 134 -7.83 -6.43 8.94
C THR A 134 -6.74 -7.45 9.27
N MET A 135 -5.82 -7.12 10.18
CA MET A 135 -4.80 -8.09 10.64
C MET A 135 -5.45 -9.33 11.30
N ARG A 136 -6.55 -9.16 11.99
CA ARG A 136 -7.29 -10.27 12.60
C ARG A 136 -7.89 -11.17 11.54
N ASP A 137 -8.55 -10.59 10.55
CA ASP A 137 -9.19 -11.35 9.47
C ASP A 137 -8.16 -12.06 8.59
N LEU A 138 -7.01 -11.43 8.37
CA LEU A 138 -5.92 -11.99 7.56
C LEU A 138 -5.40 -13.34 8.08
N VAL A 139 -5.49 -13.57 9.38
CA VAL A 139 -5.07 -14.81 10.04
C VAL A 139 -6.24 -15.70 10.48
N SER A 140 -7.48 -15.30 10.18
CA SER A 140 -8.69 -15.99 10.64
C SER A 140 -9.63 -16.44 9.52
N TYR A 141 -9.50 -15.86 8.32
CA TYR A 141 -10.40 -16.14 7.20
C TYR A 141 -9.63 -16.41 5.92
N ASN A 142 -10.07 -17.40 5.14
CA ASN A 142 -9.62 -17.60 3.77
C ASN A 142 -10.52 -16.87 2.77
N HIS A 143 -11.78 -16.64 3.14
CA HIS A 143 -12.79 -16.04 2.26
C HIS A 143 -13.37 -14.77 2.88
N LYS A 144 -13.79 -13.81 2.06
CA LYS A 144 -14.47 -12.60 2.53
C LYS A 144 -15.89 -12.91 3.01
N HIS A 145 -16.35 -12.24 4.05
CA HIS A 145 -17.65 -12.42 4.70
C HIS A 145 -18.38 -11.07 4.82
N ASN A 146 -18.60 -10.38 3.68
CA ASN A 146 -19.12 -9.01 3.62
C ASN A 146 -20.65 -8.94 3.38
N LYS A 147 -21.40 -10.00 3.58
CA LYS A 147 -22.84 -10.02 3.30
C LYS A 147 -23.64 -8.99 4.07
N ALA A 148 -23.16 -8.61 5.26
CA ALA A 148 -23.85 -7.65 6.14
C ALA A 148 -23.92 -6.22 5.56
N ASN A 149 -23.06 -5.86 4.60
CA ASN A 149 -23.07 -4.54 3.96
C ASN A 149 -24.11 -4.41 2.82
N GLY A 150 -24.83 -5.46 2.49
CA GLY A 150 -25.88 -5.44 1.45
C GLY A 150 -25.38 -5.63 0.02
N GLU A 151 -24.06 -5.75 -0.23
CA GLU A 151 -23.48 -5.90 -1.56
C GLU A 151 -23.38 -7.37 -2.02
N HIS A 152 -24.05 -8.28 -1.33
CA HIS A 152 -24.09 -9.71 -1.65
C HIS A 152 -22.69 -10.37 -1.71
N ASN A 153 -21.75 -9.88 -0.92
CA ASN A 153 -20.36 -10.35 -0.89
C ASN A 153 -19.58 -10.14 -2.21
N ARG A 154 -20.00 -9.18 -3.04
CA ARG A 154 -19.35 -8.86 -4.34
C ARG A 154 -18.28 -7.78 -4.22
N ASP A 155 -18.31 -6.99 -3.15
CA ASP A 155 -17.36 -5.94 -2.86
C ASP A 155 -15.99 -6.47 -2.37
N GLY A 156 -14.96 -5.66 -2.55
CA GLY A 156 -13.60 -5.97 -2.14
C GLY A 156 -12.95 -7.12 -2.93
N SER A 157 -11.70 -7.43 -2.60
CA SER A 157 -10.93 -8.49 -3.24
C SER A 157 -11.32 -9.88 -2.76
N ASP A 158 -11.41 -10.84 -3.67
CA ASP A 158 -11.51 -12.27 -3.32
C ASP A 158 -10.14 -12.86 -2.94
N ASP A 159 -9.03 -12.29 -3.43
CA ASP A 159 -7.67 -12.74 -3.13
C ASP A 159 -7.01 -11.83 -2.07
N ASN A 160 -7.33 -12.08 -0.80
CA ASN A 160 -6.68 -11.40 0.32
C ASN A 160 -5.33 -12.01 0.71
N ARG A 161 -4.91 -13.12 0.07
CA ARG A 161 -3.70 -13.87 0.41
C ARG A 161 -3.64 -14.14 1.92
N SER A 162 -4.78 -14.52 2.49
CA SER A 162 -5.00 -14.77 3.90
C SER A 162 -4.85 -16.25 4.24
N TRP A 163 -4.80 -16.56 5.53
CA TRP A 163 -4.78 -17.92 6.02
C TRP A 163 -5.56 -18.04 7.33
N ASN A 164 -6.61 -18.84 7.33
CA ASN A 164 -7.47 -19.05 8.50
C ASN A 164 -6.81 -19.86 9.65
N CYS A 165 -5.58 -20.34 9.44
CA CYS A 165 -4.80 -21.15 10.40
C CYS A 165 -5.48 -22.46 10.79
N GLY A 166 -6.40 -22.98 9.97
CA GLY A 166 -7.04 -24.28 10.15
C GLY A 166 -8.54 -24.26 10.33
N VAL A 167 -9.13 -23.13 10.76
CA VAL A 167 -10.59 -22.95 10.92
C VAL A 167 -11.02 -21.61 10.36
N GLU A 168 -12.06 -21.60 9.56
CA GLU A 168 -12.63 -20.36 9.00
C GLU A 168 -13.41 -19.61 10.08
N GLY A 169 -12.98 -18.36 10.37
CA GLY A 169 -13.65 -17.52 11.37
C GLY A 169 -13.24 -17.77 12.82
N GLU A 170 -14.11 -17.37 13.75
CA GLU A 170 -13.85 -17.46 15.18
C GLU A 170 -13.82 -18.91 15.66
N THR A 171 -12.98 -19.18 16.66
CA THR A 171 -12.83 -20.51 17.28
C THR A 171 -12.33 -20.39 18.71
N ASP A 172 -12.73 -21.33 19.56
CA ASP A 172 -12.22 -21.48 20.92
C ASP A 172 -11.00 -22.41 21.02
N ASP A 173 -10.53 -22.97 19.89
CA ASP A 173 -9.34 -23.81 19.87
C ASP A 173 -8.09 -22.98 20.23
N GLU A 174 -7.49 -23.29 21.38
CA GLU A 174 -6.31 -22.59 21.91
C GLU A 174 -5.09 -22.73 20.98
N GLY A 175 -4.91 -23.90 20.33
CA GLY A 175 -3.80 -24.16 19.42
C GLY A 175 -3.89 -23.31 18.15
N ILE A 176 -5.09 -23.20 17.58
CA ILE A 176 -5.36 -22.36 16.41
C ILE A 176 -5.18 -20.89 16.77
N ASN A 177 -5.72 -20.44 17.92
CA ASN A 177 -5.55 -19.06 18.36
C ASN A 177 -4.09 -18.71 18.66
N ALA A 178 -3.32 -19.61 19.26
CA ALA A 178 -1.88 -19.43 19.44
C ALA A 178 -1.14 -19.31 18.11
N LEU A 179 -1.50 -20.10 17.10
CA LEU A 179 -0.95 -20.02 15.75
C LEU A 179 -1.30 -18.67 15.09
N ARG A 180 -2.55 -18.22 15.16
CA ARG A 180 -3.00 -16.90 14.64
C ARG A 180 -2.21 -15.76 15.26
N HIS A 181 -2.06 -15.75 16.57
CA HIS A 181 -1.25 -14.74 17.26
C HIS A 181 0.23 -14.78 16.84
N ARG A 182 0.80 -15.96 16.61
CA ARG A 182 2.17 -16.09 16.10
C ARG A 182 2.28 -15.52 14.68
N GLN A 183 1.36 -15.84 13.78
CA GLN A 183 1.34 -15.32 12.41
C GLN A 183 1.18 -13.78 12.38
N ALA A 184 0.27 -13.23 13.17
CA ALA A 184 0.12 -11.78 13.27
C ALA A 184 1.42 -11.10 13.76
N ARG A 185 2.08 -11.65 14.81
CA ARG A 185 3.38 -11.13 15.28
C ARG A 185 4.47 -11.23 14.21
N ASN A 186 4.53 -12.31 13.45
CA ASN A 186 5.49 -12.49 12.36
C ASN A 186 5.29 -11.43 11.26
N LEU A 187 4.05 -11.19 10.84
CA LEU A 187 3.70 -10.17 9.86
C LEU A 187 4.06 -8.76 10.36
N ILE A 188 3.75 -8.44 11.60
CA ILE A 188 4.11 -7.14 12.21
C ILE A 188 5.64 -7.00 12.34
N ALA A 189 6.34 -8.03 12.80
CA ALA A 189 7.80 -7.98 12.92
C ALA A 189 8.46 -7.74 11.55
N THR A 190 8.04 -8.45 10.52
CA THR A 190 8.53 -8.21 9.15
C THR A 190 8.12 -6.87 8.59
N LEU A 191 7.06 -6.23 9.06
CA LEU A 191 6.69 -4.88 8.68
C LEU A 191 7.61 -3.81 9.30
N LEU A 192 8.00 -4.01 10.56
CA LEU A 192 8.74 -3.00 11.34
C LEU A 192 10.26 -3.07 11.17
N LEU A 193 10.81 -4.22 10.75
CA LEU A 193 12.26 -4.43 10.64
C LEU A 193 12.89 -4.04 9.30
N PRO A 194 12.19 -4.07 8.14
CA PRO A 194 12.76 -3.77 6.83
C PRO A 194 13.09 -2.29 6.63
N ARG A 195 13.89 -2.04 5.60
CA ARG A 195 14.03 -0.69 5.05
C ARG A 195 12.73 -0.28 4.34
N GLY A 196 12.36 0.99 4.51
CA GLY A 196 11.12 1.59 4.01
C GLY A 196 10.30 2.19 5.13
N GLY A 197 9.21 2.87 4.79
CA GLY A 197 8.24 3.40 5.74
C GLY A 197 7.20 2.34 6.09
N PRO A 198 7.07 1.88 7.35
CA PRO A 198 6.01 0.95 7.72
C PRO A 198 4.66 1.66 7.81
N MET A 199 3.61 1.03 7.27
CA MET A 199 2.23 1.47 7.39
C MET A 199 1.36 0.28 7.83
N ILE A 200 0.48 0.52 8.79
CA ILE A 200 -0.53 -0.45 9.22
C ILE A 200 -1.86 0.27 9.38
N THR A 201 -2.91 -0.36 8.91
CA THR A 201 -4.30 0.01 9.22
C THR A 201 -4.81 -0.94 10.29
N ALA A 202 -5.29 -0.38 11.39
CA ALA A 202 -5.85 -1.11 12.52
C ALA A 202 -7.28 -1.58 12.25
#